data_ec02e414df4e14b2c8e328f6e1c262f4
#
_entry.id   ec02e414df4e14b2c8e328f6e1c262f4
#
_cell.length_a   1.000
_cell.length_b   1.000
_cell.length_c   1.000
_cell.angle_alpha   90.00
_cell.angle_beta   90.00
_cell.angle_gamma   90.00
#
_symmetry.space_group_name_H-M   'P 1'
#
loop_
_entity.id
_entity.type
_entity.pdbx_description
1 polymer ?
#
loop_
_entity_poly.entity_id
_entity_poly.type
_entity_poly.pdbx_seq_one_letter_code
_entity_poly.pdbx_strand_id
1 'polypeptide(L)'
;MSKIAVIYWSQTGNAEMMANAIAEGIREAGAECDVLSVPAVSADQAAEYEKLALGCPAMGAEVLEEMDFEPFFTELERRLSGRPVALFGSYGWGDGQWMRDWVQRTQDANANLYQDQGLMINETPDEDGLEQCREFGRGFAKY
;
A
#
# COMPACT_ATOMS: atom_id res chain seq x y z
N MET A 1 -6.67 13.52 15.63
CA MET A 1 -5.61 13.32 14.64
C MET A 1 -5.73 11.95 14.03
N SER A 2 -5.65 11.88 12.70
CA SER A 2 -5.81 10.61 12.00
C SER A 2 -4.60 9.72 12.22
N LYS A 3 -4.82 8.44 12.48
CA LYS A 3 -3.75 7.47 12.53
C LYS A 3 -3.74 6.66 11.24
N ILE A 4 -2.57 6.54 10.63
CA ILE A 4 -2.38 5.91 9.34
C ILE A 4 -1.55 4.65 9.52
N ALA A 5 -1.94 3.55 8.86
CA ALA A 5 -1.11 2.36 8.82
C ALA A 5 -0.56 2.19 7.41
N VAL A 6 0.74 1.91 7.33
CA VAL A 6 1.37 1.45 6.09
C VAL A 6 1.57 -0.05 6.28
N ILE A 7 0.86 -0.83 5.47
CA ILE A 7 0.81 -2.29 5.62
C ILE A 7 1.34 -2.93 4.35
N TYR A 8 2.31 -3.81 4.49
CA TYR A 8 2.98 -4.38 3.32
C TYR A 8 3.28 -5.86 3.47
N TRP A 9 3.43 -6.53 2.34
CA TRP A 9 4.05 -7.86 2.25
C TRP A 9 5.30 -7.71 1.38
N SER A 10 6.40 -8.30 1.80
CA SER A 10 7.66 -8.17 1.05
C SER A 10 8.46 -9.46 1.15
N GLN A 11 9.02 -9.90 0.02
CA GLN A 11 9.91 -11.06 -0.03
C GLN A 11 11.36 -10.60 -0.21
N THR A 12 11.59 -9.68 -1.14
CA THR A 12 12.95 -9.24 -1.48
C THR A 12 13.37 -7.99 -0.71
N GLY A 13 12.45 -7.35 0.01
CA GLY A 13 12.70 -6.10 0.70
C GLY A 13 12.31 -4.84 -0.06
N ASN A 14 11.95 -4.95 -1.33
CA ASN A 14 11.60 -3.76 -2.14
C ASN A 14 10.34 -3.07 -1.62
N ALA A 15 9.28 -3.83 -1.38
CA ALA A 15 8.04 -3.25 -0.86
C ALA A 15 8.25 -2.68 0.54
N GLU A 16 9.12 -3.31 1.33
CA GLU A 16 9.45 -2.81 2.67
C GLU A 16 10.17 -1.46 2.59
N MET A 17 11.12 -1.31 1.66
CA MET A 17 11.80 -0.03 1.45
C MET A 17 10.81 1.06 1.08
N MET A 18 9.88 0.73 0.18
CA MET A 18 8.82 1.67 -0.21
C MET A 18 7.94 2.04 0.98
N ALA A 19 7.54 1.03 1.76
CA ALA A 19 6.68 1.25 2.93
C ALA A 19 7.32 2.20 3.93
N ASN A 20 8.60 1.99 4.23
CA ASN A 20 9.32 2.84 5.17
C ASN A 20 9.45 4.28 4.66
N ALA A 21 9.70 4.47 3.37
CA ALA A 21 9.82 5.80 2.80
C ALA A 21 8.45 6.52 2.78
N ILE A 22 7.38 5.80 2.48
CA ILE A 22 6.02 6.36 2.53
C ILE A 22 5.71 6.80 3.97
N ALA A 23 6.06 5.98 4.95
CA ALA A 23 5.84 6.31 6.36
C ALA A 23 6.62 7.55 6.78
N GLU A 24 7.86 7.71 6.29
CA GLU A 24 8.64 8.92 6.55
C GLU A 24 7.88 10.16 6.05
N GLY A 25 7.36 10.10 4.83
CA GLY A 25 6.61 11.20 4.27
C GLY A 25 5.35 11.52 5.06
N ILE A 26 4.65 10.49 5.51
CA ILE A 26 3.44 10.67 6.34
C ILE A 26 3.80 11.39 7.63
N ARG A 27 4.88 10.98 8.29
CA ARG A 27 5.32 11.57 9.55
C ARG A 27 5.82 13.00 9.36
N GLU A 28 6.50 13.28 8.24
CA GLU A 28 6.92 14.62 7.89
C GLU A 28 5.74 15.58 7.76
N ALA A 29 4.60 15.06 7.32
CA ALA A 29 3.38 15.86 7.20
C ALA A 29 2.64 16.04 8.53
N GLY A 30 3.18 15.46 9.61
CA GLY A 30 2.63 15.66 10.96
C GLY A 30 1.61 14.62 11.40
N ALA A 31 1.41 13.54 10.63
CA ALA A 31 0.46 12.49 10.99
C ALA A 31 1.17 11.34 11.73
N GLU A 32 0.42 10.63 12.55
CA GLU A 32 0.92 9.41 13.19
C GLU A 32 0.86 8.27 12.19
N CYS A 33 1.88 7.42 12.18
CA CYS A 33 1.97 6.33 11.24
C CYS A 33 2.62 5.09 11.85
N ASP A 34 1.95 3.95 11.70
CA ASP A 34 2.52 2.65 12.05
C ASP A 34 2.86 1.90 10.77
N VAL A 35 3.99 1.20 10.76
CA VAL A 35 4.40 0.35 9.64
C VAL A 35 4.24 -1.10 10.08
N LEU A 36 3.39 -1.85 9.38
CA LEU A 36 3.02 -3.20 9.78
C LEU A 36 3.20 -4.15 8.59
N SER A 37 3.58 -5.39 8.89
CA SER A 37 3.76 -6.39 7.84
C SER A 37 2.65 -7.46 7.89
N VAL A 38 2.37 -8.06 6.72
CA VAL A 38 1.49 -9.19 6.60
C VAL A 38 2.39 -10.44 6.55
N PRO A 39 2.12 -11.50 7.30
CA PRO A 39 0.88 -11.81 8.02
C PRO A 39 0.85 -11.39 9.49
N ALA A 40 1.77 -10.56 9.96
CA ALA A 40 1.81 -10.18 11.38
C ALA A 40 0.57 -9.37 11.80
N VAL A 41 0.02 -8.56 10.87
CA VAL A 41 -1.18 -7.78 11.13
C VAL A 41 -2.40 -8.48 10.53
N SER A 42 -3.54 -8.46 11.27
CA SER A 42 -4.78 -9.03 10.75
C SER A 42 -5.63 -7.95 10.08
N ALA A 43 -6.63 -8.39 9.29
CA ALA A 43 -7.57 -7.46 8.67
C ALA A 43 -8.36 -6.69 9.73
N ASP A 44 -8.72 -7.33 10.84
CA ASP A 44 -9.43 -6.66 11.92
C ASP A 44 -8.59 -5.54 12.53
N GLN A 45 -7.29 -5.80 12.76
CA GLN A 45 -6.39 -4.79 13.29
C GLN A 45 -6.20 -3.63 12.31
N ALA A 46 -6.06 -3.96 11.02
CA ALA A 46 -5.91 -2.95 9.97
C ALA A 46 -7.14 -2.06 9.89
N ALA A 47 -8.32 -2.62 10.05
CA ALA A 47 -9.57 -1.88 9.95
C ALA A 47 -9.77 -0.86 11.06
N GLU A 48 -8.95 -0.89 12.11
CA GLU A 48 -9.03 0.10 13.19
C GLU A 48 -8.36 1.43 12.83
N TYR A 49 -7.58 1.48 11.75
CA TYR A 49 -6.92 2.70 11.32
C TYR A 49 -7.84 3.52 10.41
N GLU A 50 -7.70 4.83 10.46
CA GLU A 50 -8.54 5.70 9.63
C GLU A 50 -8.13 5.67 8.17
N LYS A 51 -6.82 5.63 7.89
CA LYS A 51 -6.28 5.60 6.55
C LYS A 51 -5.31 4.43 6.40
N LEU A 52 -5.32 3.83 5.23
CA LEU A 52 -4.51 2.64 4.96
C LEU A 52 -3.70 2.82 3.68
N ALA A 53 -2.38 2.67 3.78
CA ALA A 53 -1.51 2.56 2.62
C ALA A 53 -1.09 1.10 2.53
N LEU A 54 -1.48 0.42 1.47
CA LEU A 54 -1.32 -1.03 1.32
C LEU A 54 -0.31 -1.33 0.22
N GLY A 55 0.67 -2.17 0.52
CA GLY A 55 1.74 -2.49 -0.41
C GLY A 55 1.98 -3.98 -0.61
N CYS A 56 2.15 -4.37 -1.87
CA CYS A 56 2.44 -5.74 -2.24
C CYS A 56 3.11 -5.75 -3.61
N PRO A 57 4.22 -6.50 -3.79
CA PRO A 57 4.85 -6.56 -5.11
C PRO A 57 4.03 -7.40 -6.08
N ALA A 58 4.28 -7.21 -7.39
CA ALA A 58 3.72 -8.09 -8.40
C ALA A 58 4.35 -9.47 -8.27
N MET A 59 3.52 -10.50 -8.20
CA MET A 59 3.97 -11.88 -8.04
C MET A 59 3.52 -12.74 -9.21
N GLY A 60 4.36 -13.73 -9.56
CA GLY A 60 4.00 -14.73 -10.55
C GLY A 60 3.40 -14.15 -11.83
N ALA A 61 2.14 -14.43 -12.10
CA ALA A 61 1.43 -13.97 -13.29
C ALA A 61 0.79 -12.59 -13.07
N GLU A 62 1.51 -11.66 -12.49
CA GLU A 62 1.06 -10.30 -12.17
C GLU A 62 -0.20 -10.31 -11.29
N VAL A 63 -0.08 -10.93 -10.12
CA VAL A 63 -1.14 -10.96 -9.11
C VAL A 63 -0.54 -10.57 -7.77
N LEU A 64 -1.41 -10.33 -6.79
CA LEU A 64 -0.98 -10.13 -5.41
C LEU A 64 -0.42 -11.45 -4.87
N GLU A 65 0.43 -11.35 -3.87
CA GLU A 65 0.98 -12.54 -3.23
C GLU A 65 -0.17 -13.39 -2.67
N GLU A 66 -0.20 -14.68 -3.00
CA GLU A 66 -1.38 -15.51 -2.81
C GLU A 66 -1.47 -16.19 -1.43
N MET A 67 -0.36 -16.39 -0.74
CA MET A 67 -0.36 -17.16 0.50
C MET A 67 -0.79 -16.33 1.72
N ASP A 68 -0.34 -15.11 1.80
CA ASP A 68 -0.57 -14.26 2.96
C ASP A 68 -1.35 -12.99 2.61
N PHE A 69 -0.93 -12.28 1.56
CA PHE A 69 -1.52 -10.98 1.27
C PHE A 69 -2.91 -11.07 0.67
N GLU A 70 -3.12 -11.97 -0.27
CA GLU A 70 -4.44 -12.12 -0.90
C GLU A 70 -5.53 -12.46 0.13
N PRO A 71 -5.31 -13.44 1.04
CA PRO A 71 -6.32 -13.70 2.09
C PRO A 71 -6.53 -12.49 3.00
N PHE A 72 -5.47 -11.77 3.34
CA PHE A 72 -5.56 -10.56 4.15
C PHE A 72 -6.43 -9.51 3.45
N PHE A 73 -6.13 -9.23 2.18
CA PHE A 73 -6.85 -8.20 1.45
C PHE A 73 -8.30 -8.60 1.18
N THR A 74 -8.55 -9.88 0.91
CA THR A 74 -9.91 -10.39 0.70
C THR A 74 -10.81 -10.07 1.90
N GLU A 75 -10.29 -10.22 3.10
CA GLU A 75 -11.06 -9.86 4.29
C GLU A 75 -11.16 -8.36 4.49
N LEU A 76 -10.06 -7.66 4.27
CA LEU A 76 -10.01 -6.22 4.47
C LEU A 76 -10.89 -5.46 3.47
N GLU A 77 -11.00 -5.92 2.22
CA GLU A 77 -11.75 -5.18 1.21
C GLU A 77 -13.23 -5.02 1.57
N ARG A 78 -13.75 -5.88 2.42
CA ARG A 78 -15.13 -5.77 2.90
C ARG A 78 -15.33 -4.58 3.83
N ARG A 79 -14.27 -3.95 4.28
CA ARG A 79 -14.29 -2.88 5.27
C ARG A 79 -13.74 -1.57 4.75
N LEU A 80 -13.55 -1.46 3.44
CA LEU A 80 -12.90 -0.30 2.85
C LEU A 80 -13.85 0.80 2.40
N SER A 81 -15.17 0.55 2.44
CA SER A 81 -16.14 1.53 1.96
C SER A 81 -15.97 2.87 2.68
N GLY A 82 -15.72 3.93 1.89
CA GLY A 82 -15.55 5.28 2.41
C GLY A 82 -14.20 5.56 3.04
N ARG A 83 -13.30 4.59 3.10
CA ARG A 83 -11.99 4.80 3.72
C ARG A 83 -10.97 5.34 2.73
N PRO A 84 -10.14 6.29 3.16
CA PRO A 84 -9.00 6.70 2.34
C PRO A 84 -7.97 5.55 2.28
N VAL A 85 -7.62 5.15 1.06
CA VAL A 85 -6.68 4.05 0.81
C VAL A 85 -5.67 4.48 -0.24
N ALA A 86 -4.41 4.12 -0.04
CA ALA A 86 -3.36 4.28 -1.02
C ALA A 86 -2.78 2.90 -1.32
N LEU A 87 -2.38 2.67 -2.56
CA LEU A 87 -1.77 1.40 -2.98
C LEU A 87 -0.37 1.64 -3.50
N PHE A 88 0.55 0.71 -3.22
CA PHE A 88 1.90 0.81 -3.72
C PHE A 88 2.50 -0.59 -3.91
N GLY A 89 3.57 -0.66 -4.67
CA GLY A 89 4.28 -1.91 -4.84
C GLY A 89 5.39 -1.84 -5.85
N SER A 90 6.26 -2.85 -5.83
CA SER A 90 7.36 -2.99 -6.77
C SER A 90 7.03 -4.07 -7.79
N TYR A 91 7.67 -4.01 -8.95
CA TYR A 91 7.51 -5.04 -9.97
C TYR A 91 8.83 -5.24 -10.71
N GLY A 92 9.05 -6.44 -11.24
CA GLY A 92 10.26 -6.74 -12.00
C GLY A 92 10.00 -6.76 -13.48
N TRP A 93 9.14 -7.66 -13.93
CA TRP A 93 8.72 -7.76 -15.32
C TRP A 93 7.21 -7.48 -15.39
N GLY A 94 6.70 -7.34 -16.60
CA GLY A 94 5.31 -6.97 -16.78
C GLY A 94 5.13 -5.47 -16.85
N ASP A 95 3.89 -5.03 -16.97
CA ASP A 95 3.58 -3.63 -17.24
C ASP A 95 2.66 -2.98 -16.20
N GLY A 96 2.53 -3.59 -15.03
CA GLY A 96 1.70 -3.04 -13.98
C GLY A 96 0.28 -3.59 -13.95
N GLN A 97 0.01 -4.68 -14.65
CA GLN A 97 -1.33 -5.26 -14.66
C GLN A 97 -1.82 -5.61 -13.26
N TRP A 98 -0.94 -6.14 -12.40
CA TRP A 98 -1.31 -6.47 -11.02
C TRP A 98 -1.84 -5.23 -10.28
N MET A 99 -1.25 -4.09 -10.52
CA MET A 99 -1.66 -2.85 -9.86
C MET A 99 -2.97 -2.32 -10.45
N ARG A 100 -3.16 -2.41 -11.76
CA ARG A 100 -4.41 -1.98 -12.38
C ARG A 100 -5.58 -2.81 -11.87
N ASP A 101 -5.40 -4.12 -11.75
CA ASP A 101 -6.42 -5.02 -11.21
C ASP A 101 -6.71 -4.70 -9.76
N TRP A 102 -5.66 -4.42 -8.98
CA TRP A 102 -5.80 -4.09 -7.57
C TRP A 102 -6.52 -2.75 -7.37
N VAL A 103 -6.18 -1.76 -8.20
CA VAL A 103 -6.87 -0.47 -8.19
C VAL A 103 -8.36 -0.66 -8.46
N GLN A 104 -8.71 -1.42 -9.48
CA GLN A 104 -10.11 -1.67 -9.83
C GLN A 104 -10.83 -2.37 -8.67
N ARG A 105 -10.19 -3.36 -8.08
CA ARG A 105 -10.76 -4.11 -6.97
C ARG A 105 -10.99 -3.21 -5.75
N THR A 106 -10.06 -2.29 -5.48
CA THR A 106 -10.17 -1.35 -4.38
C THR A 106 -11.29 -0.34 -4.62
N GLN A 107 -11.43 0.13 -5.86
CA GLN A 107 -12.53 1.03 -6.23
C GLN A 107 -13.88 0.32 -6.15
N ASP A 108 -13.93 -0.94 -6.55
CA ASP A 108 -15.15 -1.74 -6.45
C ASP A 108 -15.58 -1.95 -4.99
N ALA A 109 -14.64 -1.89 -4.06
CA ALA A 109 -14.92 -1.95 -2.63
C ALA A 109 -15.40 -0.62 -2.06
N ASN A 110 -15.55 0.40 -2.91
CA ASN A 110 -15.99 1.75 -2.56
C ASN A 110 -15.02 2.50 -1.66
N ALA A 111 -13.74 2.17 -1.72
CA ALA A 111 -12.72 2.92 -1.00
C ALA A 111 -12.45 4.24 -1.71
N ASN A 112 -12.00 5.24 -0.95
CA ASN A 112 -11.54 6.50 -1.52
C ASN A 112 -10.06 6.33 -1.85
N LEU A 113 -9.79 5.94 -3.09
CA LEU A 113 -8.44 5.63 -3.53
C LEU A 113 -7.64 6.90 -3.84
N TYR A 114 -6.52 7.07 -3.14
CA TYR A 114 -5.65 8.22 -3.32
C TYR A 114 -5.08 8.22 -4.75
N GLN A 115 -5.25 9.34 -5.46
CA GLN A 115 -4.79 9.57 -6.83
C GLN A 115 -5.46 8.68 -7.89
N ASP A 116 -6.42 7.83 -7.51
CA ASP A 116 -7.09 6.89 -8.42
C ASP A 116 -6.13 5.92 -9.10
N GLN A 117 -4.93 5.74 -8.55
CA GLN A 117 -3.92 4.83 -9.07
C GLN A 117 -2.95 4.45 -7.95
N GLY A 118 -2.16 3.39 -8.17
CA GLY A 118 -1.15 2.98 -7.23
C GLY A 118 0.22 3.52 -7.59
N LEU A 119 1.11 3.61 -6.60
CA LEU A 119 2.50 3.96 -6.82
C LEU A 119 3.28 2.70 -7.17
N MET A 120 3.92 2.69 -8.33
CA MET A 120 4.68 1.53 -8.80
C MET A 120 6.15 1.91 -8.99
N ILE A 121 7.05 1.07 -8.46
CA ILE A 121 8.49 1.23 -8.64
C ILE A 121 9.02 -0.04 -9.29
N ASN A 122 9.79 0.11 -10.37
CA ASN A 122 10.40 -1.04 -11.03
C ASN A 122 11.63 -1.51 -10.26
N GLU A 123 11.60 -2.77 -9.86
CA GLU A 123 12.68 -3.41 -9.11
C GLU A 123 13.01 -2.69 -7.80
N THR A 124 14.29 -2.63 -7.41
CA THR A 124 14.68 -2.00 -6.15
C THR A 124 14.61 -0.48 -6.27
N PRO A 125 13.94 0.20 -5.32
CA PRO A 125 13.87 1.66 -5.37
C PRO A 125 15.26 2.28 -5.26
N ASP A 126 15.55 3.21 -6.18
CA ASP A 126 16.74 4.03 -6.08
C ASP A 126 16.39 5.30 -5.26
N GLU A 127 17.31 6.25 -5.18
CA GLU A 127 17.06 7.46 -4.38
C GLU A 127 15.86 8.26 -4.90
N ASP A 128 15.72 8.35 -6.23
CA ASP A 128 14.57 9.04 -6.82
C ASP A 128 13.26 8.30 -6.52
N GLY A 129 13.29 6.98 -6.57
CA GLY A 129 12.12 6.16 -6.23
C GLY A 129 11.72 6.32 -4.79
N LEU A 130 12.69 6.36 -3.87
CA LEU A 130 12.42 6.57 -2.45
C LEU A 130 11.84 7.96 -2.20
N GLU A 131 12.32 8.97 -2.93
CA GLU A 131 11.76 10.32 -2.80
C GLU A 131 10.32 10.36 -3.31
N GLN A 132 10.01 9.65 -4.40
CA GLN A 132 8.62 9.51 -4.86
C GLN A 132 7.74 8.91 -3.78
N CYS A 133 8.26 7.91 -3.06
CA CYS A 133 7.53 7.30 -1.95
C CYS A 133 7.28 8.31 -0.82
N ARG A 134 8.28 9.11 -0.47
CA ARG A 134 8.11 10.13 0.58
C ARG A 134 7.07 11.18 0.16
N GLU A 135 7.12 11.64 -1.09
CA GLU A 135 6.12 12.57 -1.61
C GLU A 135 4.73 11.98 -1.59
N PHE A 136 4.62 10.71 -1.98
CA PHE A 136 3.35 9.98 -1.97
C PHE A 136 2.78 9.94 -0.54
N GLY A 137 3.64 9.65 0.44
CA GLY A 137 3.24 9.63 1.84
C GLY A 137 2.79 10.99 2.36
N ARG A 138 3.55 12.05 2.02
CA ARG A 138 3.18 13.41 2.42
C ARG A 138 1.80 13.80 1.87
N GLY A 139 1.55 13.46 0.61
CA GLY A 139 0.25 13.75 -0.01
C GLY A 139 -0.88 12.93 0.59
N PHE A 140 -0.64 11.66 0.83
CA PHE A 140 -1.66 10.78 1.40
C PHE A 140 -2.05 11.21 2.82
N ALA A 141 -1.10 11.69 3.60
CA ALA A 141 -1.39 12.15 4.95
C ALA A 141 -2.40 13.30 4.97
N LYS A 142 -2.44 14.08 3.89
CA LYS A 142 -3.34 15.23 3.76
C LYS A 142 -4.63 14.91 3.01
N TYR A 143 -4.75 13.72 2.49
CA TYR A 143 -5.87 13.30 1.63
C TYR A 143 -7.21 13.12 2.38
#